data_e3e1c17140c67a153328dbddab64091d
#
_entry.id   e3e1c17140c67a153328dbddab64091d
#
_cell.length_a   1.000
_cell.length_b   1.000
_cell.length_c   1.000
_cell.angle_alpha   90.00
_cell.angle_beta   90.00
_cell.angle_gamma   90.00
#
_symmetry.space_group_name_H-M   'P 1'
#
loop_
_entity.id
_entity.type
_entity.pdbx_description
1 polymer ?
#
loop_
_entity_poly.entity_id
_entity_poly.type
_entity_poly.pdbx_seq_one_letter_code
_entity_poly.pdbx_strand_id
1 'polypeptide(L)'
;MPANDFVLRPFDEKDYEGFVSLKNLLYPDHPGSVANLRHNDKTREKKIRHRNWVWERDGKILASAIHTQFAESFHPQRFVIEIYVHPEFQGKGYGAACYDHLLQKLEKFDPIKITCIVHEPHKRGIRFFQDRGFVQTMKEKESSLDLTGYDPEQYQDEVDRVLMQNLRIMTLAEFRQEDADADHKVWELERDVSPDMPWTDPISIPEFNVYKQHVLAHPKFNPDSWFLVLDGNHIVGLNNLWKSEIERGINTGLTGVR
;
A
#
# COMPACT_ATOMS: atom_id res chain seq x y z
N MET A 1 11.16 -12.63 28.05
CA MET A 1 10.48 -11.39 28.50
C MET A 1 11.29 -10.22 27.95
N PRO A 2 10.65 -9.16 27.42
CA PRO A 2 11.37 -7.94 27.07
C PRO A 2 12.07 -7.36 28.32
N ALA A 3 13.11 -6.54 28.09
CA ALA A 3 13.81 -5.87 29.19
C ALA A 3 12.87 -4.91 29.94
N ASN A 4 13.18 -4.58 31.18
CA ASN A 4 12.34 -3.70 32.02
C ASN A 4 12.15 -2.28 31.45
N ASP A 5 12.98 -1.87 30.48
CA ASP A 5 12.91 -0.58 29.81
C ASP A 5 12.02 -0.59 28.53
N PHE A 6 11.36 -1.74 28.22
CA PHE A 6 10.46 -1.82 27.08
C PHE A 6 9.13 -1.12 27.38
N VAL A 7 8.96 0.06 26.85
CA VAL A 7 7.72 0.84 26.93
C VAL A 7 7.34 1.33 25.54
N LEU A 8 6.16 0.95 25.08
CA LEU A 8 5.58 1.49 23.86
C LEU A 8 4.95 2.85 24.16
N ARG A 9 5.45 3.88 23.53
CA ARG A 9 4.85 5.21 23.54
C ARG A 9 4.14 5.51 22.21
N PRO A 10 3.15 6.43 22.19
CA PRO A 10 2.57 6.88 20.93
C PRO A 10 3.64 7.43 19.98
N PHE A 11 3.45 7.14 18.69
CA PHE A 11 4.24 7.71 17.60
C PHE A 11 3.97 9.21 17.48
N ASP A 12 4.99 9.97 17.20
CA ASP A 12 4.89 11.41 16.97
C ASP A 12 5.75 11.86 15.77
N GLU A 13 5.72 13.15 15.45
CA GLU A 13 6.36 13.76 14.27
C GLU A 13 7.87 13.47 14.15
N LYS A 14 8.59 13.39 15.24
CA LYS A 14 10.04 13.11 15.26
C LYS A 14 10.39 11.67 14.88
N ASP A 15 9.40 10.77 14.90
CA ASP A 15 9.62 9.33 14.74
C ASP A 15 9.64 8.87 13.28
N TYR A 16 9.21 9.71 12.33
CA TYR A 16 9.09 9.32 10.92
C TYR A 16 10.40 8.75 10.36
N GLU A 17 11.53 9.43 10.55
CA GLU A 17 12.82 8.99 10.02
C GLU A 17 13.27 7.67 10.65
N GLY A 18 13.16 7.55 11.97
CA GLY A 18 13.52 6.33 12.70
C GLY A 18 12.63 5.14 12.33
N PHE A 19 11.33 5.38 12.16
CA PHE A 19 10.39 4.33 11.76
C PHE A 19 10.61 3.88 10.32
N VAL A 20 10.83 4.80 9.37
CA VAL A 20 11.16 4.47 7.98
C VAL A 20 12.47 3.69 7.92
N SER A 21 13.48 4.10 8.71
CA SER A 21 14.75 3.37 8.80
C SER A 21 14.56 1.94 9.29
N LEU A 22 13.72 1.72 10.31
CA LEU A 22 13.39 0.38 10.80
C LEU A 22 12.66 -0.45 9.75
N LYS A 23 11.69 0.13 9.05
CA LYS A 23 10.98 -0.56 7.95
C LYS A 23 11.91 -0.96 6.83
N ASN A 24 12.76 -0.06 6.37
CA ASN A 24 13.69 -0.30 5.27
C ASN A 24 14.78 -1.32 5.64
N LEU A 25 15.17 -1.38 6.91
CA LEU A 25 16.05 -2.44 7.42
C LEU A 25 15.38 -3.82 7.35
N LEU A 26 14.08 -3.90 7.64
CA LEU A 26 13.33 -5.15 7.65
C LEU A 26 12.88 -5.58 6.24
N TYR A 27 12.64 -4.61 5.37
CA TYR A 27 12.11 -4.81 4.01
C TYR A 27 12.95 -4.03 2.98
N PRO A 28 14.21 -4.42 2.76
CA PRO A 28 15.11 -3.69 1.85
C PRO A 28 14.64 -3.70 0.40
N ASP A 29 13.91 -4.73 -0.01
CA ASP A 29 13.35 -4.85 -1.36
C ASP A 29 12.07 -3.99 -1.55
N HIS A 30 11.50 -3.46 -0.46
CA HIS A 30 10.31 -2.61 -0.48
C HIS A 30 10.52 -1.33 0.34
N PRO A 31 11.51 -0.51 -0.03
CA PRO A 31 11.83 0.69 0.73
C PRO A 31 10.66 1.68 0.72
N GLY A 32 10.45 2.32 1.83
CA GLY A 32 9.53 3.44 1.98
C GLY A 32 10.27 4.76 2.18
N SER A 33 9.56 5.87 2.05
CA SER A 33 10.08 7.20 2.36
C SER A 33 9.25 7.94 3.39
N VAL A 34 9.87 8.90 4.06
CA VAL A 34 9.20 9.80 5.01
C VAL A 34 8.09 10.59 4.31
N ALA A 35 8.35 11.03 3.07
CA ALA A 35 7.37 11.79 2.29
C ALA A 35 6.07 11.01 2.05
N ASN A 36 6.19 9.73 1.67
CA ASN A 36 5.04 8.86 1.44
C ASN A 36 4.29 8.58 2.74
N LEU A 37 5.01 8.28 3.83
CA LEU A 37 4.37 8.00 5.12
C LEU A 37 3.60 9.22 5.64
N ARG A 38 4.20 10.43 5.58
CA ARG A 38 3.53 11.70 5.94
C ARG A 38 2.32 11.99 5.07
N HIS A 39 2.42 11.72 3.75
CA HIS A 39 1.29 11.88 2.84
C HIS A 39 0.13 10.96 3.26
N ASN A 40 0.40 9.67 3.47
CA ASN A 40 -0.61 8.69 3.88
C ASN A 40 -1.27 9.06 5.21
N ASP A 41 -0.50 9.54 6.19
CA ASP A 41 -1.06 9.96 7.47
C ASP A 41 -1.91 11.22 7.34
N LYS A 42 -1.49 12.19 6.53
CA LYS A 42 -2.20 13.45 6.29
C LYS A 42 -3.51 13.26 5.52
N THR A 43 -3.53 12.34 4.55
CA THR A 43 -4.68 12.10 3.66
C THR A 43 -5.61 10.99 4.16
N ARG A 44 -5.24 10.32 5.27
CA ARG A 44 -6.05 9.26 5.86
C ARG A 44 -7.45 9.75 6.20
N GLU A 45 -8.47 9.04 5.71
CA GLU A 45 -9.84 9.35 6.03
C GLU A 45 -10.10 9.28 7.53
N LYS A 46 -10.87 10.24 8.06
CA LYS A 46 -11.18 10.33 9.51
C LYS A 46 -11.91 9.13 10.07
N LYS A 47 -12.62 8.37 9.22
CA LYS A 47 -13.30 7.13 9.62
C LYS A 47 -12.32 6.01 9.97
N ILE A 48 -11.09 6.03 9.40
CA ILE A 48 -10.07 5.00 9.59
C ILE A 48 -9.44 5.15 10.96
N ARG A 49 -9.59 4.15 11.80
CA ARG A 49 -8.94 4.07 13.11
C ARG A 49 -7.51 3.59 12.94
N HIS A 50 -6.59 4.53 13.01
CA HIS A 50 -5.16 4.27 12.91
C HIS A 50 -4.45 4.74 14.16
N ARG A 51 -3.52 3.93 14.69
CA ARG A 51 -2.57 4.31 15.74
C ARG A 51 -1.29 3.52 15.57
N ASN A 52 -0.19 4.22 15.78
CA ASN A 52 1.14 3.65 15.83
C ASN A 52 1.75 3.92 17.21
N TRP A 53 2.43 2.92 17.77
CA TRP A 53 3.26 3.02 18.97
C TRP A 53 4.66 2.56 18.63
N VAL A 54 5.63 3.19 19.25
CA VAL A 54 7.04 2.88 19.05
C VAL A 54 7.74 2.60 20.36
N TRP A 55 8.73 1.73 20.32
CA TRP A 55 9.71 1.57 21.35
C TRP A 55 11.02 2.18 20.88
N GLU A 56 11.49 3.17 21.63
CA GLU A 56 12.73 3.89 21.38
C GLU A 56 13.75 3.55 22.46
N ARG A 57 14.99 3.39 22.03
CA ARG A 57 16.14 3.25 22.92
C ARG A 57 17.34 3.92 22.28
N ASP A 58 18.05 4.76 23.04
CA ASP A 58 19.24 5.48 22.57
C ASP A 58 19.00 6.27 21.27
N GLY A 59 17.83 6.88 21.13
CA GLY A 59 17.41 7.65 19.96
C GLY A 59 17.05 6.83 18.72
N LYS A 60 16.97 5.50 18.84
CA LYS A 60 16.60 4.61 17.73
C LYS A 60 15.26 3.94 17.96
N ILE A 61 14.42 3.91 16.95
CA ILE A 61 13.18 3.13 16.96
C ILE A 61 13.54 1.66 16.75
N LEU A 62 13.31 0.85 17.77
CA LEU A 62 13.66 -0.59 17.79
C LEU A 62 12.46 -1.50 17.63
N ALA A 63 11.25 -1.02 17.91
CA ALA A 63 10.01 -1.73 17.59
C ALA A 63 8.89 -0.75 17.30
N SER A 64 7.91 -1.22 16.52
CA SER A 64 6.65 -0.51 16.29
C SER A 64 5.50 -1.49 16.30
N ALA A 65 4.36 -1.03 16.82
CA ALA A 65 3.09 -1.73 16.88
C ALA A 65 2.00 -0.82 16.31
N ILE A 66 1.37 -1.25 15.23
CA ILE A 66 0.36 -0.46 14.51
C ILE A 66 -0.94 -1.23 14.45
N HIS A 67 -2.05 -0.55 14.69
CA HIS A 67 -3.33 -0.98 14.15
C HIS A 67 -3.88 0.07 13.17
N THR A 68 -4.54 -0.42 12.13
CA THR A 68 -5.22 0.38 11.14
C THR A 68 -6.45 -0.36 10.60
N GLN A 69 -7.09 0.21 9.58
CA GLN A 69 -8.17 -0.42 8.82
C GLN A 69 -7.87 -0.23 7.34
N PHE A 70 -8.26 -1.18 6.50
CA PHE A 70 -8.18 -0.98 5.05
C PHE A 70 -9.19 0.10 4.63
N ALA A 71 -8.74 1.09 3.88
CA ALA A 71 -9.60 2.13 3.34
C ALA A 71 -10.51 1.58 2.25
N GLU A 72 -9.94 0.71 1.39
CA GLU A 72 -10.57 0.12 0.22
C GLU A 72 -11.60 -0.97 0.58
N SER A 73 -11.54 -1.53 1.78
CA SER A 73 -12.50 -2.52 2.28
C SER A 73 -12.93 -2.21 3.71
N PHE A 74 -13.26 -0.93 3.93
CA PHE A 74 -13.54 -0.43 5.27
C PHE A 74 -14.71 -1.14 5.96
N HIS A 75 -14.45 -1.54 7.21
CA HIS A 75 -15.46 -1.99 8.16
C HIS A 75 -15.06 -1.56 9.59
N PRO A 76 -15.99 -1.02 10.40
CA PRO A 76 -15.65 -0.42 11.71
C PRO A 76 -15.03 -1.38 12.72
N GLN A 77 -15.20 -2.69 12.55
CA GLN A 77 -14.70 -3.74 13.45
C GLN A 77 -13.68 -4.68 12.78
N ARG A 78 -13.19 -4.37 11.57
CA ARG A 78 -12.09 -5.11 10.94
C ARG A 78 -10.83 -4.29 11.05
N PHE A 79 -9.75 -4.92 11.51
CA PHE A 79 -8.47 -4.24 11.75
C PHE A 79 -7.33 -4.97 11.08
N VAL A 80 -6.32 -4.20 10.72
CA VAL A 80 -5.01 -4.69 10.30
C VAL A 80 -4.03 -4.38 11.42
N ILE A 81 -3.18 -5.33 11.77
CA ILE A 81 -2.08 -5.10 12.69
C ILE A 81 -0.74 -5.31 12.01
N GLU A 82 0.21 -4.45 12.34
CA GLU A 82 1.59 -4.52 11.89
C GLU A 82 2.51 -4.45 13.09
N ILE A 83 3.52 -5.34 13.11
CA ILE A 83 4.51 -5.41 14.18
C ILE A 83 5.89 -5.45 13.55
N TYR A 84 6.70 -4.46 13.86
CA TYR A 84 8.08 -4.34 13.41
C TYR A 84 8.99 -4.46 14.63
N VAL A 85 9.99 -5.33 14.57
CA VAL A 85 11.00 -5.49 15.63
C VAL A 85 12.37 -5.57 14.97
N HIS A 86 13.27 -4.68 15.38
CA HIS A 86 14.65 -4.64 14.90
C HIS A 86 15.30 -6.03 15.01
N PRO A 87 16.07 -6.51 14.02
CA PRO A 87 16.61 -7.87 13.95
C PRO A 87 17.33 -8.32 15.23
N GLU A 88 18.15 -7.45 15.82
CA GLU A 88 18.89 -7.75 17.06
C GLU A 88 18.01 -7.98 18.29
N PHE A 89 16.75 -7.54 18.24
CA PHE A 89 15.78 -7.67 19.34
C PHE A 89 14.72 -8.74 19.08
N GLN A 90 14.73 -9.37 17.91
CA GLN A 90 13.84 -10.49 17.61
C GLN A 90 14.15 -11.72 18.48
N GLY A 91 13.13 -12.54 18.75
CA GLY A 91 13.24 -13.76 19.58
C GLY A 91 13.35 -13.50 21.08
N LYS A 92 13.30 -12.25 21.53
CA LYS A 92 13.44 -11.83 22.95
C LYS A 92 12.12 -11.42 23.61
N GLY A 93 10.97 -11.74 22.99
CA GLY A 93 9.64 -11.44 23.54
C GLY A 93 9.03 -10.09 23.13
N TYR A 94 9.79 -9.20 22.47
CA TYR A 94 9.29 -7.87 22.09
C TYR A 94 8.11 -7.92 21.12
N GLY A 95 8.12 -8.81 20.13
CA GLY A 95 6.98 -9.01 19.24
C GLY A 95 5.71 -9.46 19.97
N ALA A 96 5.85 -10.33 20.98
CA ALA A 96 4.72 -10.76 21.81
C ALA A 96 4.16 -9.57 22.60
N ALA A 97 5.02 -8.78 23.22
CA ALA A 97 4.59 -7.58 23.96
C ALA A 97 3.90 -6.52 23.06
N CYS A 98 4.38 -6.33 21.81
CA CYS A 98 3.70 -5.51 20.82
C CYS A 98 2.31 -6.05 20.47
N TYR A 99 2.20 -7.36 20.25
CA TYR A 99 0.94 -8.03 19.94
C TYR A 99 -0.07 -7.88 21.08
N ASP A 100 0.33 -8.18 22.32
CA ASP A 100 -0.53 -8.07 23.49
C ASP A 100 -1.01 -6.62 23.70
N HIS A 101 -0.11 -5.63 23.48
CA HIS A 101 -0.48 -4.21 23.51
C HIS A 101 -1.55 -3.89 22.47
N LEU A 102 -1.40 -4.35 21.22
CA LEU A 102 -2.37 -4.11 20.16
C LEU A 102 -3.72 -4.73 20.49
N LEU A 103 -3.76 -5.99 20.96
CA LEU A 103 -5.01 -6.63 21.35
C LEU A 103 -5.74 -5.84 22.45
N GLN A 104 -5.03 -5.42 23.49
CA GLN A 104 -5.58 -4.59 24.55
C GLN A 104 -6.17 -3.27 24.00
N LYS A 105 -5.49 -2.63 23.02
CA LYS A 105 -6.00 -1.39 22.41
C LYS A 105 -7.20 -1.61 21.50
N LEU A 106 -7.30 -2.79 20.91
CA LEU A 106 -8.41 -3.15 19.99
C LEU A 106 -9.65 -3.63 20.73
N GLU A 107 -9.53 -4.18 21.95
CA GLU A 107 -10.64 -4.75 22.73
C GLU A 107 -11.87 -3.83 22.78
N LYS A 108 -11.68 -2.54 23.01
CA LYS A 108 -12.75 -1.53 23.08
C LYS A 108 -13.55 -1.34 21.78
N PHE A 109 -13.08 -1.87 20.65
CA PHE A 109 -13.72 -1.77 19.34
C PHE A 109 -14.48 -3.03 18.96
N ASP A 110 -14.45 -4.06 19.80
CA ASP A 110 -15.07 -5.36 19.57
C ASP A 110 -14.77 -5.92 18.16
N PRO A 111 -13.49 -6.21 17.86
CA PRO A 111 -13.06 -6.58 16.51
C PRO A 111 -13.64 -7.95 16.11
N ILE A 112 -14.26 -8.01 14.92
CA ILE A 112 -14.76 -9.26 14.34
C ILE A 112 -13.70 -9.95 13.46
N LYS A 113 -12.67 -9.20 13.02
CA LYS A 113 -11.56 -9.71 12.22
C LYS A 113 -10.31 -8.88 12.47
N ILE A 114 -9.19 -9.57 12.68
CA ILE A 114 -7.85 -8.98 12.70
C ILE A 114 -7.03 -9.65 11.61
N THR A 115 -6.44 -8.85 10.74
CA THR A 115 -5.60 -9.28 9.61
C THR A 115 -4.16 -8.84 9.84
N CYS A 116 -3.19 -9.57 9.33
CA CYS A 116 -1.81 -9.14 9.18
C CYS A 116 -1.30 -9.51 7.78
N ILE A 117 -0.36 -8.73 7.28
CA ILE A 117 0.36 -9.01 6.03
C ILE A 117 1.79 -9.36 6.41
N VAL A 118 2.28 -10.49 5.92
CA VAL A 118 3.65 -10.95 6.17
C VAL A 118 4.27 -11.42 4.86
N HIS A 119 5.43 -10.87 4.51
CA HIS A 119 6.17 -11.31 3.33
C HIS A 119 6.74 -12.71 3.52
N GLU A 120 6.70 -13.53 2.48
CA GLU A 120 7.07 -14.95 2.54
C GLU A 120 8.51 -15.22 3.08
N PRO A 121 9.54 -14.40 2.80
CA PRO A 121 10.87 -14.57 3.38
C PRO A 121 10.91 -14.47 4.91
N HIS A 122 9.96 -13.76 5.52
CA HIS A 122 9.88 -13.57 6.98
C HIS A 122 9.24 -14.78 7.69
N LYS A 123 9.83 -15.97 7.56
CA LYS A 123 9.30 -17.23 8.12
C LYS A 123 9.00 -17.17 9.62
N ARG A 124 9.82 -16.40 10.38
CA ARG A 124 9.57 -16.16 11.81
C ARG A 124 8.27 -15.38 12.05
N GLY A 125 8.00 -14.36 11.23
CA GLY A 125 6.77 -13.57 11.30
C GLY A 125 5.53 -14.41 10.97
N ILE A 126 5.61 -15.24 9.92
CA ILE A 126 4.54 -16.17 9.55
C ILE A 126 4.22 -17.10 10.72
N ARG A 127 5.25 -17.79 11.27
CA ARG A 127 5.09 -18.68 12.41
C ARG A 127 4.53 -17.95 13.65
N PHE A 128 5.02 -16.74 13.92
CA PHE A 128 4.55 -15.92 15.04
C PHE A 128 3.03 -15.72 15.03
N PHE A 129 2.44 -15.43 13.86
CA PHE A 129 1.01 -15.24 13.72
C PHE A 129 0.25 -16.58 13.69
N GLN A 130 0.80 -17.61 13.03
CA GLN A 130 0.21 -18.95 13.03
C GLN A 130 0.09 -19.53 14.45
N ASP A 131 1.13 -19.40 15.29
CA ASP A 131 1.12 -19.82 16.69
C ASP A 131 0.07 -19.06 17.54
N ARG A 132 -0.51 -17.96 17.01
CA ARG A 132 -1.60 -17.15 17.60
C ARG A 132 -2.96 -17.35 16.95
N GLY A 133 -3.09 -18.41 16.15
CA GLY A 133 -4.36 -18.80 15.51
C GLY A 133 -4.68 -18.05 14.22
N PHE A 134 -3.75 -17.26 13.67
CA PHE A 134 -3.97 -16.68 12.33
C PHE A 134 -3.87 -17.77 11.26
N VAL A 135 -4.78 -17.72 10.30
CA VAL A 135 -4.80 -18.60 9.14
C VAL A 135 -4.55 -17.79 7.87
N GLN A 136 -3.84 -18.38 6.92
CA GLN A 136 -3.62 -17.72 5.63
C GLN A 136 -4.92 -17.70 4.83
N THR A 137 -5.39 -16.51 4.48
CA THR A 137 -6.62 -16.29 3.69
C THR A 137 -6.32 -15.94 2.25
N MET A 138 -5.12 -15.37 1.98
CA MET A 138 -4.72 -14.97 0.65
C MET A 138 -3.20 -15.08 0.50
N LYS A 139 -2.72 -15.26 -0.71
CA LYS A 139 -1.32 -15.14 -1.10
C LYS A 139 -1.23 -14.34 -2.39
N GLU A 140 -0.56 -13.21 -2.32
CA GLU A 140 -0.21 -12.40 -3.47
C GLU A 140 1.18 -12.78 -3.97
N LYS A 141 1.36 -12.73 -5.28
CA LYS A 141 2.66 -12.89 -5.93
C LYS A 141 3.11 -11.55 -6.46
N GLU A 142 4.33 -11.19 -6.10
CA GLU A 142 5.02 -10.06 -6.71
C GLU A 142 5.93 -10.58 -7.83
N SER A 143 5.96 -9.85 -8.94
CA SER A 143 6.80 -10.13 -10.08
C SER A 143 7.61 -8.89 -10.43
N SER A 144 8.85 -9.07 -10.82
CA SER A 144 9.71 -8.01 -11.32
C SER A 144 10.21 -8.35 -12.71
N LEU A 145 10.29 -7.34 -13.56
CA LEU A 145 10.87 -7.44 -14.90
C LEU A 145 12.16 -6.60 -14.94
N ASP A 146 13.27 -7.23 -15.30
CA ASP A 146 14.50 -6.51 -15.63
C ASP A 146 14.36 -5.98 -17.07
N LEU A 147 14.44 -4.65 -17.20
CA LEU A 147 14.35 -3.99 -18.50
C LEU A 147 15.71 -3.89 -19.22
N THR A 148 16.80 -4.40 -18.62
CA THR A 148 18.11 -4.44 -19.27
C THR A 148 18.05 -5.38 -20.48
N GLY A 149 18.14 -4.82 -21.67
CA GLY A 149 18.02 -5.58 -22.92
C GLY A 149 16.58 -5.98 -23.31
N TYR A 150 15.58 -5.40 -22.62
CA TYR A 150 14.18 -5.57 -23.01
C TYR A 150 13.92 -4.88 -24.36
N ASP A 151 13.32 -5.61 -25.29
CA ASP A 151 12.93 -5.12 -26.59
C ASP A 151 11.41 -4.84 -26.61
N PRO A 152 10.97 -3.59 -26.64
CA PRO A 152 9.56 -3.24 -26.69
C PRO A 152 8.94 -3.56 -28.06
N GLU A 153 9.72 -3.66 -29.16
CA GLU A 153 9.20 -3.89 -30.52
C GLU A 153 8.51 -5.24 -30.63
N GLN A 154 8.87 -6.21 -29.79
CA GLN A 154 8.22 -7.53 -29.76
C GLN A 154 6.69 -7.49 -29.51
N TYR A 155 6.17 -6.37 -28.99
CA TYR A 155 4.73 -6.17 -28.72
C TYR A 155 4.07 -5.16 -29.67
N GLN A 156 4.77 -4.70 -30.71
CA GLN A 156 4.23 -3.69 -31.63
C GLN A 156 2.95 -4.16 -32.33
N ASP A 157 2.88 -5.44 -32.69
CA ASP A 157 1.68 -6.01 -33.33
C ASP A 157 0.44 -5.94 -32.42
N GLU A 158 0.60 -6.04 -31.08
CA GLU A 158 -0.48 -5.89 -30.11
C GLU A 158 -0.95 -4.43 -30.05
N VAL A 159 -0.04 -3.48 -30.02
CA VAL A 159 -0.33 -2.05 -30.05
C VAL A 159 -1.08 -1.69 -31.34
N ASP A 160 -0.58 -2.14 -32.48
CA ASP A 160 -1.19 -1.88 -33.78
C ASP A 160 -2.62 -2.46 -33.87
N ARG A 161 -2.85 -3.64 -33.31
CA ARG A 161 -4.21 -4.23 -33.24
C ARG A 161 -5.18 -3.38 -32.42
N VAL A 162 -4.73 -2.75 -31.34
CA VAL A 162 -5.55 -1.80 -30.54
C VAL A 162 -5.85 -0.57 -31.36
N LEU A 163 -4.85 0.02 -32.01
CA LEU A 163 -5.00 1.23 -32.82
C LEU A 163 -5.91 1.02 -34.05
N MET A 164 -5.87 -0.18 -34.67
CA MET A 164 -6.76 -0.54 -35.79
C MET A 164 -8.25 -0.57 -35.42
N GLN A 165 -8.58 -0.62 -34.12
CA GLN A 165 -9.96 -0.55 -33.64
C GLN A 165 -10.46 0.89 -33.42
N ASN A 166 -9.76 1.91 -33.92
CA ASN A 166 -10.00 3.33 -33.68
C ASN A 166 -9.88 3.74 -32.20
N LEU A 167 -9.19 2.94 -31.38
CA LEU A 167 -8.85 3.28 -30.02
C LEU A 167 -7.61 4.18 -30.01
N ARG A 168 -7.53 5.07 -29.03
CA ARG A 168 -6.36 5.90 -28.79
C ARG A 168 -5.66 5.45 -27.52
N ILE A 169 -4.33 5.44 -27.56
CA ILE A 169 -3.50 5.23 -26.37
C ILE A 169 -2.81 6.55 -26.06
N MET A 170 -2.94 7.05 -24.85
CA MET A 170 -2.32 8.29 -24.42
C MET A 170 -2.08 8.30 -22.91
N THR A 171 -1.28 9.25 -22.45
CA THR A 171 -1.04 9.45 -21.02
C THR A 171 -2.19 10.25 -20.38
N LEU A 172 -2.33 10.14 -19.06
CA LEU A 172 -3.26 11.00 -18.32
C LEU A 172 -2.86 12.47 -18.44
N ALA A 173 -1.55 12.77 -18.53
CA ALA A 173 -1.07 14.14 -18.74
C ALA A 173 -1.58 14.74 -20.06
N GLU A 174 -1.56 13.97 -21.13
CA GLU A 174 -2.09 14.37 -22.44
C GLU A 174 -3.62 14.49 -22.40
N PHE A 175 -4.31 13.51 -21.81
CA PHE A 175 -5.77 13.54 -21.74
C PHE A 175 -6.30 14.72 -20.91
N ARG A 176 -5.60 15.16 -19.86
CA ARG A 176 -5.93 16.37 -19.11
C ARG A 176 -5.87 17.65 -19.94
N GLN A 177 -5.14 17.66 -21.06
CA GLN A 177 -5.12 18.82 -21.98
C GLN A 177 -6.34 18.83 -22.91
N GLU A 178 -6.92 17.68 -23.18
CA GLU A 178 -8.11 17.53 -24.03
C GLU A 178 -9.41 17.61 -23.23
N ASP A 179 -9.41 17.15 -21.98
CA ASP A 179 -10.61 16.97 -21.15
C ASP A 179 -10.39 17.46 -19.72
N ALA A 180 -11.11 18.50 -19.33
CA ALA A 180 -11.04 19.08 -17.99
C ALA A 180 -11.57 18.11 -16.89
N ASP A 181 -12.33 17.08 -17.27
CA ASP A 181 -12.90 16.07 -16.36
C ASP A 181 -12.10 14.75 -16.37
N ALA A 182 -10.88 14.76 -16.94
CA ALA A 182 -10.03 13.58 -17.09
C ALA A 182 -9.81 12.82 -15.78
N ASP A 183 -9.53 13.53 -14.69
CA ASP A 183 -9.29 12.93 -13.37
C ASP A 183 -10.52 12.20 -12.82
N HIS A 184 -11.70 12.77 -13.04
CA HIS A 184 -12.96 12.16 -12.62
C HIS A 184 -13.26 10.91 -13.44
N LYS A 185 -13.03 10.95 -14.75
CA LYS A 185 -13.20 9.79 -15.63
C LYS A 185 -12.26 8.64 -15.29
N VAL A 186 -11.02 8.93 -14.91
CA VAL A 186 -10.09 7.89 -14.40
C VAL A 186 -10.60 7.28 -13.10
N TRP A 187 -11.05 8.10 -12.15
CA TRP A 187 -11.65 7.61 -10.91
C TRP A 187 -12.89 6.74 -11.16
N GLU A 188 -13.75 7.11 -12.12
CA GLU A 188 -14.90 6.29 -12.51
C GLU A 188 -14.49 4.93 -13.06
N LEU A 189 -13.47 4.90 -13.94
CA LEU A 189 -12.96 3.63 -14.46
C LEU A 189 -12.39 2.75 -13.33
N GLU A 190 -11.54 3.31 -12.46
CA GLU A 190 -11.00 2.55 -11.33
C GLU A 190 -12.10 2.01 -10.42
N ARG A 191 -13.14 2.80 -10.14
CA ARG A 191 -14.30 2.36 -9.38
C ARG A 191 -15.03 1.19 -10.02
N ASP A 192 -15.15 1.21 -11.35
CA ASP A 192 -15.89 0.20 -12.09
C ASP A 192 -15.12 -1.13 -12.21
N VAL A 193 -13.79 -1.08 -12.31
CA VAL A 193 -12.93 -2.29 -12.48
C VAL A 193 -12.40 -2.85 -11.16
N SER A 194 -12.35 -2.05 -10.09
CA SER A 194 -11.81 -2.49 -8.80
C SER A 194 -12.55 -3.66 -8.15
N PRO A 195 -13.88 -3.83 -8.30
CA PRO A 195 -14.57 -5.01 -7.77
C PRO A 195 -14.07 -6.34 -8.32
N ASP A 196 -13.45 -6.34 -9.50
CA ASP A 196 -12.88 -7.55 -10.13
C ASP A 196 -11.50 -7.93 -9.56
N MET A 197 -10.88 -7.05 -8.76
CA MET A 197 -9.61 -7.37 -8.11
C MET A 197 -9.81 -8.45 -7.04
N PRO A 198 -8.93 -9.47 -7.01
CA PRO A 198 -8.97 -10.49 -5.98
C PRO A 198 -8.62 -9.86 -4.61
N TRP A 199 -9.58 -9.84 -3.69
CA TRP A 199 -9.42 -9.32 -2.33
C TRP A 199 -10.16 -10.20 -1.33
N THR A 200 -9.76 -10.15 -0.06
CA THR A 200 -10.40 -10.97 1.00
C THR A 200 -11.75 -10.46 1.47
N ASP A 201 -12.06 -9.21 1.18
CA ASP A 201 -13.29 -8.51 1.58
C ASP A 201 -13.77 -7.64 0.42
N PRO A 202 -15.06 -7.28 0.34
CA PRO A 202 -15.57 -6.39 -0.73
C PRO A 202 -14.80 -5.06 -0.78
N ILE A 203 -14.41 -4.66 -1.98
CA ILE A 203 -13.69 -3.40 -2.23
C ILE A 203 -14.70 -2.26 -2.36
N SER A 204 -14.33 -1.08 -1.86
CA SER A 204 -15.03 0.18 -2.04
C SER A 204 -14.03 1.28 -2.37
N ILE A 205 -14.18 1.89 -3.52
CA ILE A 205 -13.36 3.04 -3.91
C ILE A 205 -13.86 4.28 -3.15
N PRO A 206 -12.97 5.12 -2.62
CA PRO A 206 -13.33 6.32 -1.89
C PRO A 206 -14.00 7.35 -2.82
N GLU A 207 -14.74 8.28 -2.24
CA GLU A 207 -15.30 9.42 -2.94
C GLU A 207 -14.21 10.21 -3.68
N PHE A 208 -14.56 10.81 -4.83
CA PHE A 208 -13.60 11.47 -5.72
C PHE A 208 -12.72 12.52 -5.01
N ASN A 209 -13.26 13.29 -4.06
CA ASN A 209 -12.45 14.26 -3.32
C ASN A 209 -11.37 13.61 -2.44
N VAL A 210 -11.65 12.45 -1.87
CA VAL A 210 -10.68 11.66 -1.10
C VAL A 210 -9.65 11.06 -2.05
N TYR A 211 -10.10 10.50 -3.17
CA TYR A 211 -9.24 9.97 -4.24
C TYR A 211 -8.24 11.02 -4.74
N LYS A 212 -8.68 12.24 -5.03
CA LYS A 212 -7.80 13.34 -5.43
C LYS A 212 -6.69 13.61 -4.42
N GLN A 213 -7.03 13.61 -3.13
CA GLN A 213 -6.06 13.91 -2.08
C GLN A 213 -5.11 12.75 -1.82
N HIS A 214 -5.59 11.53 -1.87
CA HIS A 214 -4.81 10.34 -1.52
C HIS A 214 -4.00 9.81 -2.70
N VAL A 215 -4.60 9.79 -3.90
CA VAL A 215 -4.03 9.19 -5.12
C VAL A 215 -3.37 10.25 -6.00
N LEU A 216 -4.13 11.23 -6.50
CA LEU A 216 -3.60 12.19 -7.48
C LEU A 216 -2.63 13.22 -6.89
N ALA A 217 -2.68 13.47 -5.58
CA ALA A 217 -1.71 14.31 -4.88
C ALA A 217 -0.59 13.50 -4.20
N HIS A 218 -0.51 12.19 -4.44
CA HIS A 218 0.51 11.34 -3.85
C HIS A 218 1.92 11.69 -4.38
N PRO A 219 2.99 11.72 -3.54
CA PRO A 219 4.35 12.06 -3.98
C PRO A 219 4.91 11.19 -5.11
N LYS A 220 4.42 9.96 -5.24
CA LYS A 220 4.80 9.02 -6.30
C LYS A 220 3.94 9.13 -7.56
N PHE A 221 2.86 9.91 -7.53
CA PHE A 221 2.00 10.09 -8.69
C PHE A 221 2.73 10.83 -9.80
N ASN A 222 2.58 10.33 -11.03
CA ASN A 222 3.09 10.99 -12.23
C ASN A 222 2.09 10.76 -13.38
N PRO A 223 1.37 11.80 -13.84
CA PRO A 223 0.37 11.63 -14.90
C PRO A 223 0.96 11.21 -16.25
N ASP A 224 2.26 11.43 -16.51
CA ASP A 224 2.96 10.97 -17.72
C ASP A 224 3.19 9.46 -17.72
N SER A 225 3.04 8.79 -16.59
CA SER A 225 3.22 7.35 -16.45
C SER A 225 1.91 6.59 -16.21
N TRP A 226 0.77 7.26 -16.38
CA TRP A 226 -0.55 6.64 -16.37
C TRP A 226 -1.08 6.56 -17.78
N PHE A 227 -1.15 5.37 -18.33
CA PHE A 227 -1.55 5.11 -19.71
C PHE A 227 -3.03 4.77 -19.78
N LEU A 228 -3.73 5.43 -20.68
CA LEU A 228 -5.16 5.30 -20.91
C LEU A 228 -5.42 4.74 -22.32
N VAL A 229 -6.42 3.92 -22.43
CA VAL A 229 -6.99 3.54 -23.72
C VAL A 229 -8.37 4.17 -23.82
N LEU A 230 -8.61 4.92 -24.90
CA LEU A 230 -9.84 5.65 -25.13
C LEU A 230 -10.59 5.14 -26.37
N ASP A 231 -11.91 5.01 -26.22
CA ASP A 231 -12.87 4.92 -27.31
C ASP A 231 -13.62 6.25 -27.39
N GLY A 232 -13.29 7.06 -28.42
CA GLY A 232 -13.69 8.48 -28.44
C GLY A 232 -13.17 9.22 -27.21
N ASN A 233 -14.08 9.69 -26.35
CA ASN A 233 -13.77 10.38 -25.08
C ASN A 233 -14.02 9.51 -23.85
N HIS A 234 -14.30 8.21 -24.03
CA HIS A 234 -14.51 7.27 -22.94
C HIS A 234 -13.22 6.51 -22.65
N ILE A 235 -12.77 6.50 -21.39
CA ILE A 235 -11.66 5.65 -20.97
C ILE A 235 -12.19 4.22 -20.88
N VAL A 236 -11.60 3.32 -21.67
CA VAL A 236 -11.95 1.88 -21.70
C VAL A 236 -10.86 1.02 -21.10
N GLY A 237 -9.67 1.54 -20.91
CA GLY A 237 -8.56 0.83 -20.27
C GLY A 237 -7.60 1.78 -19.56
N LEU A 238 -6.95 1.26 -18.53
CA LEU A 238 -5.96 1.96 -17.72
C LEU A 238 -4.83 1.02 -17.34
N ASN A 239 -3.61 1.53 -17.42
CA ASN A 239 -2.46 1.00 -16.68
C ASN A 239 -1.76 2.15 -15.98
N ASN A 240 -1.65 2.10 -14.65
CA ASN A 240 -0.94 3.12 -13.90
C ASN A 240 0.42 2.63 -13.40
N LEU A 241 1.43 3.45 -13.59
CA LEU A 241 2.78 3.22 -13.10
C LEU A 241 3.12 4.26 -12.02
N TRP A 242 3.76 3.80 -10.96
CA TRP A 242 4.11 4.61 -9.81
C TRP A 242 5.63 4.72 -9.66
N LYS A 243 6.12 5.88 -9.25
CA LYS A 243 7.54 6.03 -8.91
C LYS A 243 7.92 5.05 -7.80
N SER A 244 9.02 4.32 -8.00
CA SER A 244 9.60 3.48 -6.98
C SER A 244 10.55 4.27 -6.08
N GLU A 245 10.76 3.80 -4.85
CA GLU A 245 11.88 4.25 -4.01
C GLU A 245 13.19 3.55 -4.40
N ILE A 246 13.10 2.48 -5.18
CA ILE A 246 14.28 1.81 -5.77
C ILE A 246 14.76 2.66 -6.94
N GLU A 247 16.05 2.95 -6.99
CA GLU A 247 16.64 3.72 -8.07
C GLU A 247 16.36 3.05 -9.42
N ARG A 248 15.87 3.84 -10.40
CA ARG A 248 15.47 3.40 -11.74
C ARG A 248 14.35 2.35 -11.76
N GLY A 249 13.65 2.16 -10.62
CA GLY A 249 12.50 1.26 -10.53
C GLY A 249 11.18 1.99 -10.77
N ILE A 250 10.21 1.25 -11.31
CA ILE A 250 8.81 1.66 -11.45
C ILE A 250 7.96 0.51 -10.93
N ASN A 251 6.92 0.83 -10.17
CA ASN A 251 5.93 -0.14 -9.73
C ASN A 251 4.70 -0.06 -10.62
N THR A 252 4.24 -1.19 -11.13
CA THR A 252 2.92 -1.25 -11.76
C THR A 252 1.85 -1.23 -10.68
N GLY A 253 0.82 -0.42 -10.90
CA GLY A 253 -0.37 -0.42 -10.08
C GLY A 253 -1.53 -1.14 -10.78
N LEU A 254 -2.71 -0.51 -10.78
CA LEU A 254 -3.89 -1.08 -11.41
C LEU A 254 -3.72 -1.18 -12.93
N THR A 255 -4.04 -2.36 -13.47
CA THR A 255 -4.30 -2.57 -14.89
C THR A 255 -5.72 -3.10 -15.02
N GLY A 256 -6.56 -2.39 -15.74
CA GLY A 256 -7.97 -2.76 -15.89
C GLY A 256 -8.56 -2.30 -17.20
N VAL A 257 -9.56 -3.02 -17.66
CA VAL A 257 -10.35 -2.70 -18.86
C VAL A 257 -11.84 -2.87 -18.57
N ARG A 258 -12.67 -2.07 -19.22
CA ARG A 258 -14.13 -2.24 -19.23
C ARG A 258 -14.55 -3.27 -20.24
#